data_b1ddcb2385ffcc7a9d8d389ab4f472c6
#
_entry.id   b1ddcb2385ffcc7a9d8d389ab4f472c6
#
_cell.length_a   1.000
_cell.length_b   1.000
_cell.length_c   1.000
_cell.angle_alpha   90.00
_cell.angle_beta   90.00
_cell.angle_gamma   90.00
#
_symmetry.space_group_name_H-M   'P 1'
#
loop_
_entity.id
_entity.type
_entity.pdbx_description
1 polymer ?
#
loop_
_entity_poly.entity_id
_entity_poly.type
_entity_poly.pdbx_seq_one_letter_code
_entity_poly.pdbx_strand_id
1 'polypeptide(L)'
;GASRFIPHPPNFTSLIALSFYVPVILGPRYIPALLLGFFITDIIIGFHSLTFFTWGSVLIIGLISNYFKSSLIKRISGSLIGALIFFVITNFGVWILGSYGYTLSGLVNCYILAIPFFTYSIISTLLFSSIIEMVCKLKPLSVISLD
;
A
#
# COMPACT_ATOMS: atom_id res chain seq x y z
N GLY A 1 -3.50 9.99 2.11
CA GLY A 1 -3.25 11.04 2.54
C GLY A 1 -2.30 12.13 2.13
N ALA A 2 -1.99 12.99 3.09
CA ALA A 2 -1.16 14.17 2.85
C ALA A 2 0.23 13.83 2.30
N SER A 3 0.80 12.67 2.63
CA SER A 3 2.10 12.26 2.12
C SER A 3 2.15 12.15 0.59
N ARG A 4 1.01 12.01 -0.06
CA ARG A 4 0.95 11.92 -1.51
C ARG A 4 1.16 13.27 -2.20
N PHE A 5 1.00 14.37 -1.48
CA PHE A 5 1.16 15.73 -2.00
C PHE A 5 2.55 16.31 -1.74
N ILE A 6 3.34 15.67 -0.87
CA ILE A 6 4.70 16.11 -0.55
C ILE A 6 5.64 15.51 -1.58
N PRO A 7 6.61 16.28 -2.14
CA PRO A 7 7.60 15.72 -3.06
C PRO A 7 8.33 14.54 -2.42
N HIS A 8 8.42 13.42 -3.15
CA HIS A 8 9.01 12.19 -2.65
C HIS A 8 9.53 11.35 -3.82
N PRO A 9 10.43 10.38 -3.56
CA PRO A 9 10.83 9.42 -4.58
C PRO A 9 9.62 8.60 -5.08
N PRO A 10 9.67 8.07 -6.32
CA PRO A 10 8.58 7.21 -6.81
C PRO A 10 8.27 6.07 -5.86
N ASN A 11 6.99 5.83 -5.62
CA ASN A 11 6.47 4.80 -4.71
C ASN A 11 6.88 4.97 -3.24
N PHE A 12 7.39 6.14 -2.86
CA PHE A 12 7.72 6.44 -1.47
C PHE A 12 6.55 7.20 -0.83
N THR A 13 5.51 6.45 -0.45
CA THR A 13 4.27 7.01 0.13
C THR A 13 3.79 6.15 1.29
N SER A 14 2.84 6.69 2.05
CA SER A 14 2.18 5.95 3.13
C SER A 14 1.08 5.00 2.66
N LEU A 15 0.83 4.90 1.35
CA LEU A 15 -0.32 4.19 0.81
C LEU A 15 -0.40 2.73 1.29
N ILE A 16 0.70 1.98 1.19
CA ILE A 16 0.72 0.56 1.56
C ILE A 16 0.55 0.40 3.07
N ALA A 17 1.27 1.20 3.85
CA ALA A 17 1.16 1.14 5.31
C ALA A 17 -0.26 1.48 5.78
N LEU A 18 -0.88 2.52 5.23
CA LEU A 18 -2.25 2.88 5.57
C LEU A 18 -3.24 1.80 5.15
N SER A 19 -3.05 1.19 3.99
CA SER A 19 -3.91 0.10 3.50
C SER A 19 -3.92 -1.09 4.45
N PHE A 20 -2.79 -1.35 5.10
CA PHE A 20 -2.66 -2.41 6.09
C PHE A 20 -3.17 -1.96 7.47
N TYR A 21 -2.70 -0.81 7.97
CA TYR A 21 -2.91 -0.42 9.37
C TYR A 21 -4.27 0.17 9.66
N VAL A 22 -4.91 0.86 8.71
CA VAL A 22 -6.26 1.41 8.96
C VAL A 22 -7.25 0.29 9.31
N PRO A 23 -7.34 -0.81 8.54
CA PRO A 23 -8.21 -1.92 8.94
C PRO A 23 -7.76 -2.61 10.22
N VAL A 24 -6.46 -2.69 10.51
CA VAL A 24 -5.94 -3.32 11.71
C VAL A 24 -6.34 -2.53 12.96
N ILE A 25 -6.18 -1.21 12.91
CA ILE A 25 -6.41 -0.34 14.07
C ILE A 25 -7.89 -0.03 14.26
N LEU A 26 -8.58 0.31 13.18
CA LEU A 26 -9.97 0.80 13.24
C LEU A 26 -11.00 -0.26 12.87
N GLY A 27 -10.57 -1.39 12.31
CA GLY A 27 -11.43 -2.48 11.89
C GLY A 27 -11.67 -2.50 10.39
N PRO A 28 -11.98 -3.69 9.80
CA PRO A 28 -12.18 -3.83 8.37
C PRO A 28 -13.32 -2.98 7.80
N ARG A 29 -14.28 -2.58 8.65
CA ARG A 29 -15.39 -1.71 8.24
C ARG A 29 -14.95 -0.35 7.74
N TYR A 30 -13.70 0.06 8.01
CA TYR A 30 -13.14 1.33 7.57
C TYR A 30 -12.43 1.25 6.21
N ILE A 31 -12.38 0.05 5.58
CA ILE A 31 -11.82 -0.09 4.23
C ILE A 31 -12.52 0.82 3.23
N PRO A 32 -13.87 0.93 3.19
CA PRO A 32 -14.51 1.89 2.29
C PRO A 32 -14.09 3.34 2.52
N ALA A 33 -13.89 3.74 3.78
CA ALA A 33 -13.42 5.09 4.10
C ALA A 33 -12.00 5.32 3.60
N LEU A 34 -11.14 4.30 3.71
CA LEU A 34 -9.78 4.34 3.19
C LEU A 34 -9.77 4.51 1.67
N LEU A 35 -10.59 3.74 0.96
CA LEU A 35 -10.73 3.84 -0.48
C LEU A 35 -11.28 5.21 -0.89
N LEU A 36 -12.23 5.75 -0.15
CA LEU A 36 -12.76 7.09 -0.39
C LEU A 36 -11.66 8.15 -0.24
N GLY A 37 -10.80 8.02 0.76
CA GLY A 37 -9.67 8.93 0.93
C GLY A 37 -8.74 8.92 -0.27
N PHE A 38 -8.40 7.74 -0.79
CA PHE A 38 -7.57 7.64 -1.98
C PHE A 38 -8.30 8.14 -3.23
N PHE A 39 -9.60 7.91 -3.33
CA PHE A 39 -10.43 8.45 -4.42
C PHE A 39 -10.35 9.98 -4.43
N ILE A 40 -10.51 10.63 -3.29
CA ILE A 40 -10.44 12.09 -3.18
C ILE A 40 -9.07 12.60 -3.58
N THR A 41 -7.98 11.97 -3.09
CA THR A 41 -6.62 12.38 -3.47
C THR A 41 -6.36 12.17 -4.95
N ASP A 42 -6.91 11.12 -5.55
CA ASP A 42 -6.74 10.86 -6.97
C ASP A 42 -7.52 11.87 -7.83
N ILE A 43 -8.66 12.37 -7.36
CA ILE A 43 -9.35 13.47 -8.04
C ILE A 43 -8.47 14.72 -8.08
N ILE A 44 -7.80 15.04 -6.98
CA ILE A 44 -6.96 16.25 -6.86
C ILE A 44 -5.68 16.09 -7.66
N ILE A 45 -5.01 14.94 -7.56
CA ILE A 45 -3.74 14.65 -8.27
C ILE A 45 -4.02 14.41 -9.76
N GLY A 46 -5.16 13.84 -10.09
CA GLY A 46 -5.54 13.40 -11.42
C GLY A 46 -5.57 11.88 -11.52
N PHE A 47 -6.58 11.37 -12.23
CA PHE A 47 -6.67 9.94 -12.50
C PHE A 47 -5.62 9.53 -13.53
N HIS A 48 -5.12 8.31 -13.40
CA HIS A 48 -4.21 7.70 -14.36
C HIS A 48 -4.69 6.28 -14.67
N SER A 49 -4.13 5.69 -15.72
CA SER A 49 -4.57 4.37 -16.19
C SER A 49 -4.37 3.24 -15.18
N LEU A 50 -3.49 3.42 -14.18
CA LEU A 50 -3.22 2.44 -13.12
C LEU A 50 -4.12 2.61 -11.89
N THR A 51 -5.03 3.58 -11.88
CA THR A 51 -5.85 3.89 -10.70
C THR A 51 -6.61 2.66 -10.19
N PHE A 52 -7.22 1.88 -11.07
CA PHE A 52 -7.98 0.69 -10.67
C PHE A 52 -7.08 -0.39 -10.07
N PHE A 53 -5.86 -0.54 -10.57
CA PHE A 53 -4.89 -1.51 -10.02
C PHE A 53 -4.43 -1.06 -8.63
N THR A 54 -4.24 0.23 -8.43
CA THR A 54 -3.90 0.79 -7.11
C THR A 54 -5.04 0.54 -6.12
N TRP A 55 -6.27 0.85 -6.49
CA TRP A 55 -7.43 0.65 -5.61
C TRP A 55 -7.66 -0.83 -5.30
N GLY A 56 -7.49 -1.71 -6.30
CA GLY A 56 -7.58 -3.16 -6.09
C GLY A 56 -6.52 -3.65 -5.11
N SER A 57 -5.30 -3.14 -5.22
CA SER A 57 -4.22 -3.47 -4.28
C SER A 57 -4.56 -3.03 -2.86
N VAL A 58 -5.05 -1.80 -2.69
CA VAL A 58 -5.48 -1.27 -1.39
C VAL A 58 -6.55 -2.17 -0.76
N LEU A 59 -7.54 -2.57 -1.55
CA LEU A 59 -8.61 -3.44 -1.08
C LEU A 59 -8.06 -4.79 -0.60
N ILE A 60 -7.23 -5.43 -1.41
CA ILE A 60 -6.66 -6.74 -1.08
C ILE A 60 -5.79 -6.66 0.17
N ILE A 61 -4.91 -5.67 0.26
CA ILE A 61 -4.06 -5.45 1.43
C ILE A 61 -4.93 -5.27 2.68
N GLY A 62 -5.97 -4.47 2.58
CA GLY A 62 -6.89 -4.25 3.69
C GLY A 62 -7.61 -5.52 4.13
N LEU A 63 -8.04 -6.34 3.18
CA LEU A 63 -8.73 -7.59 3.49
C LEU A 63 -7.84 -8.62 4.17
N ILE A 64 -6.57 -8.72 3.79
CA ILE A 64 -5.64 -9.68 4.40
C ILE A 64 -5.05 -9.19 5.73
N SER A 65 -5.12 -7.88 6.00
CA SER A 65 -4.46 -7.29 7.18
C SER A 65 -4.91 -7.92 8.49
N ASN A 66 -6.16 -8.37 8.56
CA ASN A 66 -6.73 -8.95 9.77
C ASN A 66 -6.05 -10.25 10.19
N TYR A 67 -5.39 -10.94 9.24
CA TYR A 67 -4.66 -12.19 9.52
C TYR A 67 -3.28 -11.97 10.11
N PHE A 68 -2.77 -10.72 10.11
CA PHE A 68 -1.41 -10.39 10.49
C PHE A 68 -1.34 -9.38 11.65
N LYS A 69 -2.44 -9.20 12.40
CA LYS A 69 -2.52 -8.12 13.40
C LYS A 69 -2.05 -8.49 14.80
N SER A 70 -1.80 -9.76 15.11
CA SER A 70 -1.69 -10.23 16.48
C SER A 70 -0.37 -9.90 17.18
N SER A 71 0.69 -9.56 16.46
CA SER A 71 1.98 -9.19 17.04
C SER A 71 2.71 -8.17 16.18
N LEU A 72 3.71 -7.49 16.75
CA LEU A 72 4.52 -6.52 16.00
C LEU A 72 5.19 -7.18 14.78
N ILE A 73 5.78 -8.36 14.97
CA ILE A 73 6.44 -9.08 13.88
C ILE A 73 5.44 -9.44 12.78
N LYS A 74 4.26 -9.90 13.15
CA LYS A 74 3.20 -10.22 12.17
C LYS A 74 2.73 -8.98 11.44
N ARG A 75 2.53 -7.87 12.14
CA ARG A 75 2.09 -6.62 11.50
C ARG A 75 3.12 -6.09 10.52
N ILE A 76 4.38 -6.06 10.89
CA ILE A 76 5.46 -5.62 9.97
C ILE A 76 5.55 -6.57 8.78
N SER A 77 5.55 -7.88 9.02
CA SER A 77 5.56 -8.87 7.94
C SER A 77 4.37 -8.73 7.01
N GLY A 78 3.17 -8.53 7.57
CA GLY A 78 1.96 -8.32 6.78
C GLY A 78 2.02 -7.07 5.93
N SER A 79 2.56 -5.98 6.46
CA SER A 79 2.72 -4.75 5.67
C SER A 79 3.72 -4.92 4.53
N LEU A 80 4.78 -5.71 4.74
CA LEU A 80 5.74 -6.04 3.67
C LEU A 80 5.13 -6.96 2.61
N ILE A 81 4.29 -7.91 3.02
CA ILE A 81 3.49 -8.71 2.10
C ILE A 81 2.57 -7.79 1.29
N GLY A 82 2.01 -6.78 1.92
CA GLY A 82 1.25 -5.74 1.24
C GLY A 82 2.05 -5.02 0.17
N ALA A 83 3.31 -4.69 0.46
CA ALA A 83 4.21 -4.09 -0.53
C ALA A 83 4.43 -5.02 -1.73
N LEU A 84 4.59 -6.32 -1.48
CA LEU A 84 4.72 -7.31 -2.54
C LEU A 84 3.45 -7.42 -3.38
N ILE A 85 2.29 -7.44 -2.74
CA ILE A 85 1.00 -7.47 -3.43
C ILE A 85 0.85 -6.25 -4.33
N PHE A 86 1.15 -5.08 -3.81
CA PHE A 86 1.10 -3.82 -4.56
C PHE A 86 2.03 -3.89 -5.78
N PHE A 87 3.26 -4.36 -5.60
CA PHE A 87 4.23 -4.52 -6.68
C PHE A 87 3.71 -5.45 -7.78
N VAL A 88 3.18 -6.62 -7.40
CA VAL A 88 2.68 -7.62 -8.36
C VAL A 88 1.50 -7.06 -9.14
N ILE A 89 0.51 -6.49 -8.46
CA ILE A 89 -0.73 -6.05 -9.09
C ILE A 89 -0.51 -4.83 -9.98
N THR A 90 0.19 -3.82 -9.48
CA THR A 90 0.37 -2.58 -10.24
C THR A 90 1.26 -2.79 -11.47
N ASN A 91 2.28 -3.63 -11.38
CA ASN A 91 3.14 -3.90 -12.53
C ASN A 91 2.48 -4.82 -13.54
N PHE A 92 1.62 -5.73 -13.10
CA PHE A 92 0.73 -6.46 -14.01
C PHE A 92 -0.14 -5.48 -14.80
N GLY A 93 -0.65 -4.44 -14.14
CA GLY A 93 -1.40 -3.38 -14.80
C GLY A 93 -0.57 -2.64 -15.84
N VAL A 94 0.68 -2.32 -15.54
CA VAL A 94 1.60 -1.70 -16.50
C VAL A 94 1.78 -2.57 -17.73
N TRP A 95 1.97 -3.87 -17.54
CA TRP A 95 2.12 -4.82 -18.65
C TRP A 95 0.85 -4.91 -19.50
N ILE A 96 -0.34 -5.02 -18.87
CA ILE A 96 -1.62 -5.10 -19.56
C ILE A 96 -1.88 -3.85 -20.42
N LEU A 97 -1.42 -2.68 -19.95
CA LEU A 97 -1.57 -1.43 -20.71
C LEU A 97 -0.62 -1.33 -21.91
N GLY A 98 0.22 -2.32 -22.12
CA GLY A 98 0.98 -2.47 -23.36
C GLY A 98 2.33 -1.77 -23.38
N SER A 99 2.81 -1.22 -22.25
CA SER A 99 4.07 -0.46 -22.20
C SER A 99 5.30 -1.27 -22.59
N TYR A 100 5.27 -2.59 -22.41
CA TYR A 100 6.41 -3.49 -22.67
C TYR A 100 6.10 -4.57 -23.72
N GLY A 101 4.93 -4.48 -24.37
CA GLY A 101 4.47 -5.50 -25.30
C GLY A 101 3.83 -6.71 -24.61
N TYR A 102 2.95 -7.39 -25.33
CA TYR A 102 2.14 -8.50 -24.80
C TYR A 102 2.85 -9.84 -24.99
N THR A 103 4.09 -9.95 -24.52
CA THR A 103 4.90 -11.16 -24.60
C THR A 103 5.41 -11.54 -23.22
N LEU A 104 5.85 -12.79 -23.05
CA LEU A 104 6.48 -13.23 -21.81
C LEU A 104 7.74 -12.39 -21.51
N SER A 105 8.53 -12.09 -22.53
CA SER A 105 9.70 -11.21 -22.43
C SER A 105 9.32 -9.83 -21.92
N GLY A 106 8.24 -9.24 -22.45
CA GLY A 106 7.73 -7.94 -21.99
C GLY A 106 7.28 -7.97 -20.54
N LEU A 107 6.61 -9.04 -20.13
CA LEU A 107 6.19 -9.23 -18.73
C LEU A 107 7.41 -9.27 -17.79
N VAL A 108 8.40 -10.08 -18.12
CA VAL A 108 9.64 -10.21 -17.33
C VAL A 108 10.35 -8.85 -17.23
N ASN A 109 10.50 -8.15 -18.35
CA ASN A 109 11.15 -6.84 -18.37
C ASN A 109 10.39 -5.81 -17.53
N CYS A 110 9.05 -5.83 -17.55
CA CYS A 110 8.21 -4.95 -16.74
C CYS A 110 8.56 -5.09 -15.26
N TYR A 111 8.62 -6.32 -14.75
CA TYR A 111 8.92 -6.56 -13.34
C TYR A 111 10.37 -6.26 -12.99
N ILE A 112 11.31 -6.60 -13.87
CA ILE A 112 12.74 -6.31 -13.63
C ILE A 112 12.97 -4.81 -13.52
N LEU A 113 12.41 -4.01 -14.42
CA LEU A 113 12.57 -2.56 -14.40
C LEU A 113 11.82 -1.89 -13.25
N ALA A 114 10.86 -2.58 -12.64
CA ALA A 114 10.13 -2.09 -11.48
C ALA A 114 10.85 -2.35 -10.15
N ILE A 115 11.90 -3.16 -10.11
CA ILE A 115 12.61 -3.52 -8.86
C ILE A 115 13.10 -2.28 -8.09
N PRO A 116 13.69 -1.23 -8.70
CA PRO A 116 14.07 -0.03 -7.95
C PRO A 116 12.88 0.63 -7.25
N PHE A 117 11.72 0.67 -7.90
CA PHE A 117 10.51 1.24 -7.30
C PHE A 117 9.98 0.36 -6.17
N PHE A 118 10.12 -0.95 -6.28
CA PHE A 118 9.79 -1.89 -5.21
C PHE A 118 10.65 -1.65 -3.96
N THR A 119 11.93 -1.34 -4.14
CA THR A 119 12.82 -0.97 -3.05
C THR A 119 12.28 0.25 -2.30
N TYR A 120 11.85 1.29 -3.01
CA TYR A 120 11.23 2.47 -2.40
C TYR A 120 9.93 2.11 -1.67
N SER A 121 9.13 1.21 -2.22
CA SER A 121 7.90 0.74 -1.58
C SER A 121 8.19 0.04 -0.26
N ILE A 122 9.21 -0.81 -0.20
CA ILE A 122 9.62 -1.50 1.02
C ILE A 122 10.11 -0.51 2.06
N ILE A 123 10.99 0.41 1.68
CA ILE A 123 11.54 1.41 2.60
C ILE A 123 10.43 2.29 3.17
N SER A 124 9.54 2.80 2.33
CA SER A 124 8.44 3.65 2.79
C SER A 124 7.46 2.88 3.67
N THR A 125 7.18 1.63 3.33
CA THR A 125 6.29 0.78 4.14
C THR A 125 6.89 0.54 5.52
N LEU A 126 8.18 0.24 5.62
CA LEU A 126 8.86 0.08 6.90
C LEU A 126 8.85 1.39 7.70
N LEU A 127 9.14 2.51 7.05
CA LEU A 127 9.17 3.81 7.71
C LEU A 127 7.80 4.17 8.29
N PHE A 128 6.76 4.16 7.47
CA PHE A 128 5.42 4.55 7.89
C PHE A 128 4.82 3.55 8.88
N SER A 129 5.08 2.26 8.70
CA SER A 129 4.65 1.23 9.66
C SER A 129 5.30 1.45 11.02
N SER A 130 6.60 1.75 11.06
CA SER A 130 7.31 2.04 12.30
C SER A 130 6.75 3.27 13.00
N ILE A 131 6.44 4.34 12.24
CA ILE A 131 5.82 5.55 12.78
C ILE A 131 4.46 5.24 13.39
N ILE A 132 3.62 4.48 12.70
CA ILE A 132 2.29 4.11 13.18
C ILE A 132 2.39 3.27 14.45
N GLU A 133 3.29 2.27 14.49
CA GLU A 133 3.49 1.44 15.67
C GLU A 133 3.95 2.28 16.87
N MET A 134 4.87 3.22 16.65
CA MET A 134 5.34 4.11 17.73
C MET A 134 4.23 5.01 18.26
N VAL A 135 3.44 5.61 17.37
CA VAL A 135 2.33 6.47 17.75
C VAL A 135 1.31 5.68 18.58
N CYS A 136 0.98 4.47 18.15
CA CYS A 136 0.02 3.63 18.86
C CYS A 136 0.53 3.17 20.24
N LYS A 137 1.85 2.99 20.40
CA LYS A 137 2.47 2.67 21.68
C LYS A 137 2.45 3.83 22.66
N LEU A 138 2.63 5.06 22.17
CA LEU A 138 2.76 6.25 23.02
C LEU A 138 1.41 6.77 23.50
N LYS A 139 0.30 6.34 22.89
CA LYS A 139 -1.05 6.78 23.27
C LYS A 139 -1.79 5.67 23.98
N PRO A 140 -2.26 5.88 25.24
CA PRO A 140 -3.17 4.95 25.87
C PRO A 140 -4.54 5.07 25.19
N LEU A 141 -4.84 4.16 24.26
CA LEU A 141 -5.98 4.32 23.37
C LEU A 141 -7.07 3.33 23.72
N SER A 142 -8.21 3.86 24.14
CA SER A 142 -9.43 3.09 24.32
C SER A 142 -10.07 2.72 22.99
N VAL A 143 -9.68 3.38 21.90
CA VAL A 143 -10.26 3.19 20.55
C VAL A 143 -9.34 2.47 19.59
N ILE A 144 -8.04 2.35 19.90
CA ILE A 144 -7.07 1.68 19.05
C ILE A 144 -6.60 0.42 19.77
N SER A 145 -6.71 -0.73 19.08
CA SER A 145 -6.24 -2.02 19.59
C SER A 145 -5.30 -2.63 18.57
N LEU A 146 -4.08 -2.98 19.00
CA LEU A 146 -3.11 -3.73 18.23
C LEU A 146 -2.95 -5.16 18.74
N ASP A 147 -3.77 -5.58 19.65
CA ASP A 147 -3.75 -6.92 20.25
C ASP A 147 -4.46 -7.95 19.37
#